data_d66818e5522d64570d63ed629ac78051
#
_entry.id   d66818e5522d64570d63ed629ac78051
#
_cell.length_a   1.000
_cell.length_b   1.000
_cell.length_c   1.000
_cell.angle_alpha   90.00
_cell.angle_beta   90.00
_cell.angle_gamma   90.00
#
_symmetry.space_group_name_H-M   'P 1'
#
loop_
_entity.id
_entity.type
_entity.pdbx_description
1 polymer ?
#
loop_
_entity_poly.entity_id
_entity_poly.type
_entity_poly.pdbx_seq_one_letter_code
_entity_poly.pdbx_strand_id
1 'polypeptide(L)'
;MIHAYSEIYLDDAMNTLAEVFSYTPDARQADVLFQRFVMSGIAYQFGKGNPRYLNMPSQVLFYEIVGDSMPLIYPRGMGRSPQYWCGYVLAYYQWYTGLGFEKIGWRLPPSRIIDMYHPLHEADIQKFVDVAN
;
A
#
# COMPACT_ATOMS: atom_id res chain seq x y z
N MET A 1 9.35 -11.92 16.53
CA MET A 1 9.37 -11.35 15.17
C MET A 1 9.74 -9.88 15.25
N ILE A 2 10.64 -9.44 14.39
CA ILE A 2 11.06 -8.04 14.33
C ILE A 2 10.27 -7.34 13.23
N HIS A 3 9.52 -6.30 13.61
CA HIS A 3 8.78 -5.51 12.64
C HIS A 3 9.72 -4.59 11.85
N ALA A 4 9.25 -4.10 10.70
CA ALA A 4 10.08 -3.34 9.77
C ALA A 4 10.62 -2.02 10.37
N TYR A 5 9.83 -1.38 11.23
CA TYR A 5 10.18 -0.11 11.88
C TYR A 5 9.31 0.09 13.11
N SER A 6 9.52 1.21 13.83
CA SER A 6 8.77 1.49 15.05
C SER A 6 7.27 1.62 14.79
N GLU A 7 6.47 1.01 15.65
CA GLU A 7 5.01 1.04 15.55
C GLU A 7 4.43 2.46 15.58
N ILE A 8 5.16 3.41 16.14
CA ILE A 8 4.72 4.80 16.21
C ILE A 8 4.46 5.40 14.81
N TYR A 9 5.12 4.85 13.77
CA TYR A 9 4.97 5.33 12.40
C TYR A 9 3.95 4.54 11.58
N LEU A 10 3.40 3.47 12.15
CA LEU A 10 2.58 2.52 11.38
C LEU A 10 1.29 3.15 10.85
N ASP A 11 0.58 3.93 11.68
CA ASP A 11 -0.66 4.56 11.25
C ASP A 11 -0.43 5.49 10.06
N ASP A 12 0.64 6.28 10.11
CA ASP A 12 0.99 7.17 9.00
C ASP A 12 1.26 6.37 7.74
N ALA A 13 2.03 5.30 7.85
CA ALA A 13 2.33 4.45 6.70
C ALA A 13 1.07 3.85 6.09
N MET A 14 0.19 3.30 6.93
CA MET A 14 -1.04 2.67 6.46
C MET A 14 -1.96 3.67 5.78
N ASN A 15 -2.16 4.84 6.39
CA ASN A 15 -3.04 5.86 5.84
C ASN A 15 -2.47 6.44 4.54
N THR A 16 -1.19 6.73 4.52
CA THR A 16 -0.55 7.30 3.33
C THR A 16 -0.61 6.33 2.15
N LEU A 17 -0.25 5.08 2.37
CA LEU A 17 -0.25 4.10 1.27
C LEU A 17 -1.67 3.78 0.81
N ALA A 18 -2.63 3.73 1.74
CA ALA A 18 -4.04 3.55 1.39
C ALA A 18 -4.52 4.66 0.46
N GLU A 19 -4.21 5.91 0.79
CA GLU A 19 -4.61 7.04 -0.04
C GLU A 19 -3.95 7.01 -1.40
N VAL A 20 -2.66 6.67 -1.46
CA VAL A 20 -1.93 6.56 -2.72
C VAL A 20 -2.58 5.53 -3.64
N PHE A 21 -2.90 4.35 -3.12
CA PHE A 21 -3.54 3.32 -3.92
C PHE A 21 -4.99 3.69 -4.29
N SER A 22 -5.66 4.49 -3.46
CA SER A 22 -7.04 4.92 -3.75
C SER A 22 -7.14 5.77 -5.02
N TYR A 23 -6.04 6.33 -5.48
CA TYR A 23 -6.03 7.13 -6.70
C TYR A 23 -6.00 6.29 -7.98
N THR A 24 -5.96 4.97 -7.87
CA THR A 24 -6.03 4.08 -9.02
C THR A 24 -7.47 3.64 -9.25
N PRO A 25 -7.91 3.55 -10.52
CA PRO A 25 -9.32 3.23 -10.81
C PRO A 25 -9.66 1.75 -10.71
N ASP A 26 -8.66 0.87 -10.81
CA ASP A 26 -8.91 -0.57 -10.84
C ASP A 26 -7.67 -1.36 -10.39
N ALA A 27 -7.84 -2.68 -10.30
CA ALA A 27 -6.78 -3.58 -9.83
C ALA A 27 -5.56 -3.58 -10.75
N ARG A 28 -5.77 -3.45 -12.07
CA ARG A 28 -4.67 -3.43 -13.03
C ARG A 28 -3.79 -2.20 -12.82
N GLN A 29 -4.42 -1.04 -12.63
CA GLN A 29 -3.67 0.19 -12.39
C GLN A 29 -2.98 0.16 -11.04
N ALA A 30 -3.57 -0.51 -10.05
CA ALA A 30 -2.92 -0.70 -8.77
C ALA A 30 -1.64 -1.53 -8.91
N ASP A 31 -1.64 -2.57 -9.75
CA ASP A 31 -0.43 -3.34 -10.02
C ASP A 31 0.63 -2.49 -10.70
N VAL A 32 0.25 -1.64 -11.65
CA VAL A 32 1.19 -0.74 -12.31
C VAL A 32 1.80 0.25 -11.32
N LEU A 33 0.97 0.83 -10.47
CA LEU A 33 1.43 1.73 -9.40
C LEU A 33 2.44 1.04 -8.51
N PHE A 34 2.15 -0.19 -8.10
CA PHE A 34 3.03 -0.96 -7.23
C PHE A 34 4.38 -1.21 -7.89
N GLN A 35 4.39 -1.58 -9.17
CA GLN A 35 5.64 -1.80 -9.89
C GLN A 35 6.48 -0.52 -9.93
N ARG A 36 5.86 0.63 -10.19
CA ARG A 36 6.55 1.92 -10.20
C ARG A 36 7.09 2.26 -8.81
N PHE A 37 6.29 1.97 -7.77
CA PHE A 37 6.68 2.17 -6.37
C PHE A 37 7.99 1.42 -6.07
N VAL A 38 8.05 0.16 -6.46
CA VAL A 38 9.24 -0.69 -6.24
C VAL A 38 10.42 -0.21 -7.11
N MET A 39 10.17 0.01 -8.40
CA MET A 39 11.23 0.35 -9.36
C MET A 39 11.88 1.70 -9.07
N SER A 40 11.13 2.64 -8.51
CA SER A 40 11.64 3.97 -8.19
C SER A 40 12.59 3.99 -7.00
N GLY A 41 12.61 2.92 -6.21
CA GLY A 41 13.33 2.86 -4.95
C GLY A 41 12.56 3.45 -3.77
N ILE A 42 11.41 4.08 -4.02
CA ILE A 42 10.61 4.68 -2.96
C ILE A 42 10.08 3.60 -2.02
N ALA A 43 9.69 2.43 -2.55
CA ALA A 43 9.20 1.33 -1.73
C ALA A 43 10.24 0.89 -0.69
N TYR A 44 11.50 0.87 -1.07
CA TYR A 44 12.58 0.52 -0.15
C TYR A 44 12.66 1.53 1.01
N GLN A 45 12.65 2.82 0.69
CA GLN A 45 12.69 3.86 1.72
C GLN A 45 11.43 3.87 2.59
N PHE A 46 10.27 3.71 1.96
CA PHE A 46 8.99 3.62 2.67
C PHE A 46 8.99 2.44 3.62
N GLY A 47 9.44 1.30 3.14
CA GLY A 47 9.47 0.05 3.93
C GLY A 47 10.44 0.07 5.10
N LYS A 48 11.42 0.99 5.08
CA LYS A 48 12.34 1.21 6.20
C LYS A 48 11.77 2.15 7.25
N GLY A 49 10.59 2.72 7.00
CA GLY A 49 9.99 3.68 7.91
C GLY A 49 10.54 5.09 7.78
N ASN A 50 11.07 5.46 6.59
CA ASN A 50 11.62 6.80 6.37
C ASN A 50 10.49 7.83 6.48
N PRO A 51 10.50 8.73 7.50
CA PRO A 51 9.41 9.67 7.72
C PRO A 51 9.16 10.61 6.55
N ARG A 52 10.17 10.88 5.74
CA ARG A 52 10.03 11.72 4.56
C ARG A 52 8.89 11.21 3.66
N TYR A 53 8.82 9.89 3.50
CA TYR A 53 7.80 9.28 2.63
C TYR A 53 6.53 8.93 3.38
N LEU A 54 6.65 8.45 4.62
CA LEU A 54 5.48 8.06 5.41
C LEU A 54 4.57 9.25 5.71
N ASN A 55 5.15 10.44 5.87
CA ASN A 55 4.40 11.67 6.19
C ASN A 55 4.17 12.57 4.99
N MET A 56 4.59 12.13 3.80
CA MET A 56 4.40 12.91 2.59
C MET A 56 2.91 12.97 2.25
N PRO A 57 2.39 14.13 1.81
CA PRO A 57 1.02 14.18 1.31
C PRO A 57 0.82 13.14 0.21
N SER A 58 -0.26 12.40 0.28
CA SER A 58 -0.48 11.24 -0.62
C SER A 58 -0.43 11.61 -2.09
N GLN A 59 -0.94 12.78 -2.45
CA GLN A 59 -0.92 13.25 -3.85
C GLN A 59 0.52 13.50 -4.32
N VAL A 60 1.35 14.06 -3.45
CA VAL A 60 2.76 14.30 -3.75
C VAL A 60 3.50 12.98 -3.90
N LEU A 61 3.24 12.04 -2.99
CA LEU A 61 3.86 10.71 -3.05
C LEU A 61 3.44 9.98 -4.32
N PHE A 62 2.17 10.04 -4.69
CA PHE A 62 1.69 9.44 -5.92
C PHE A 62 2.47 9.98 -7.13
N TYR A 63 2.62 11.30 -7.20
CA TYR A 63 3.36 11.94 -8.28
C TYR A 63 4.85 11.52 -8.28
N GLU A 64 5.45 11.45 -7.10
CA GLU A 64 6.84 11.00 -6.98
C GLU A 64 7.03 9.59 -7.52
N ILE A 65 6.02 8.73 -7.35
CA ILE A 65 6.09 7.35 -7.80
C ILE A 65 5.91 7.25 -9.33
N VAL A 66 4.89 7.90 -9.86
CA VAL A 66 4.47 7.67 -11.25
C VAL A 66 4.78 8.84 -12.20
N GLY A 67 5.09 10.02 -11.68
CA GLY A 67 5.28 11.21 -12.50
C GLY A 67 4.02 11.49 -13.32
N ASP A 68 4.21 11.73 -14.61
CA ASP A 68 3.10 11.99 -15.52
C ASP A 68 2.59 10.72 -16.22
N SER A 69 3.12 9.55 -15.83
CA SER A 69 2.77 8.29 -16.52
C SER A 69 1.37 7.78 -16.20
N MET A 70 0.77 8.24 -15.10
CA MET A 70 -0.58 7.85 -14.69
C MET A 70 -1.32 9.08 -14.21
N PRO A 71 -2.60 9.25 -14.61
CA PRO A 71 -3.40 10.35 -14.07
C PRO A 71 -3.79 10.07 -12.62
N LEU A 72 -3.83 11.13 -11.80
CA LEU A 72 -4.35 11.03 -10.45
C LEU A 72 -5.88 11.11 -10.54
N ILE A 73 -6.54 10.05 -10.11
CA ILE A 73 -8.00 9.96 -10.17
C ILE A 73 -8.52 9.96 -8.73
N TYR A 74 -9.26 11.01 -8.38
CA TYR A 74 -9.82 11.10 -7.04
C TYR A 74 -10.88 10.02 -6.85
N PRO A 75 -10.86 9.31 -5.71
CA PRO A 75 -11.86 8.29 -5.44
C PRO A 75 -13.24 8.92 -5.25
N ARG A 76 -14.28 8.17 -5.59
CA ARG A 76 -15.63 8.56 -5.30
C ARG A 76 -15.98 8.10 -3.89
N GLY A 77 -16.58 8.98 -3.10
CA GLY A 77 -16.97 8.66 -1.73
C GLY A 77 -15.83 8.84 -0.75
N MET A 78 -15.92 8.17 0.40
CA MET A 78 -15.05 8.40 1.56
C MET A 78 -13.81 7.51 1.60
N GLY A 79 -13.23 7.19 0.46
CA GLY A 79 -11.97 6.45 0.42
C GLY A 79 -12.07 5.00 0.90
N ARG A 80 -13.22 4.36 0.73
CA ARG A 80 -13.45 2.98 1.17
C ARG A 80 -13.41 1.99 0.02
N SER A 81 -12.66 2.29 -1.02
CA SER A 81 -12.55 1.39 -2.18
C SER A 81 -11.67 0.19 -1.85
N PRO A 82 -11.78 -0.90 -2.66
CA PRO A 82 -10.85 -2.01 -2.53
C PRO A 82 -9.38 -1.59 -2.71
N GLN A 83 -9.12 -0.59 -3.55
CA GLN A 83 -7.77 -0.07 -3.74
C GLN A 83 -7.24 0.64 -2.49
N TYR A 84 -8.11 1.41 -1.81
CA TYR A 84 -7.74 2.03 -0.54
C TYR A 84 -7.37 0.94 0.47
N TRP A 85 -8.24 -0.05 0.63
CA TRP A 85 -7.99 -1.16 1.55
C TRP A 85 -6.70 -1.90 1.19
N CYS A 86 -6.43 -2.10 -0.09
CA CYS A 86 -5.21 -2.76 -0.55
C CYS A 86 -3.97 -2.05 -0.02
N GLY A 87 -3.88 -0.73 -0.19
CA GLY A 87 -2.74 0.03 0.31
C GLY A 87 -2.63 -0.04 1.83
N TYR A 88 -3.76 0.00 2.51
CA TYR A 88 -3.84 -0.06 3.96
C TYR A 88 -3.26 -1.37 4.50
N VAL A 89 -3.75 -2.51 3.99
CA VAL A 89 -3.28 -3.81 4.47
C VAL A 89 -1.87 -4.15 3.98
N LEU A 90 -1.49 -3.66 2.82
CA LEU A 90 -0.15 -3.88 2.27
C LEU A 90 0.91 -3.23 3.16
N ALA A 91 0.67 -2.00 3.62
CA ALA A 91 1.56 -1.32 4.54
C ALA A 91 1.67 -2.07 5.88
N TYR A 92 0.55 -2.55 6.40
CA TYR A 92 0.54 -3.31 7.64
C TYR A 92 1.30 -4.63 7.49
N TYR A 93 1.04 -5.37 6.42
CA TYR A 93 1.68 -6.66 6.17
C TYR A 93 3.20 -6.50 6.05
N GLN A 94 3.64 -5.48 5.33
CA GLN A 94 5.06 -5.19 5.18
C GLN A 94 5.70 -4.88 6.54
N TRP A 95 5.05 -4.04 7.33
CA TRP A 95 5.54 -3.70 8.66
C TRP A 95 5.58 -4.93 9.56
N TYR A 96 4.50 -5.71 9.56
CA TYR A 96 4.36 -6.87 10.44
C TYR A 96 5.40 -7.94 10.13
N THR A 97 5.63 -8.24 8.88
CA THR A 97 6.55 -9.30 8.46
C THR A 97 8.00 -8.87 8.38
N GLY A 98 8.26 -7.58 8.21
CA GLY A 98 9.60 -7.07 7.96
C GLY A 98 10.13 -7.35 6.56
N LEU A 99 9.31 -7.97 5.69
CA LEU A 99 9.70 -8.24 4.31
C LEU A 99 9.69 -6.95 3.49
N GLY A 100 10.57 -6.87 2.49
CA GLY A 100 10.52 -5.76 1.54
C GLY A 100 9.31 -5.87 0.62
N PHE A 101 8.82 -4.73 0.14
CA PHE A 101 7.67 -4.70 -0.77
C PHE A 101 7.92 -5.54 -2.02
N GLU A 102 9.13 -5.55 -2.55
CA GLU A 102 9.46 -6.34 -3.73
C GLU A 102 9.15 -7.82 -3.52
N LYS A 103 9.58 -8.37 -2.39
CA LYS A 103 9.32 -9.78 -2.07
C LYS A 103 7.83 -10.06 -1.86
N ILE A 104 7.14 -9.14 -1.20
CA ILE A 104 5.70 -9.27 -0.98
C ILE A 104 4.99 -9.33 -2.33
N GLY A 105 5.38 -8.45 -3.26
CA GLY A 105 4.74 -8.37 -4.57
C GLY A 105 4.87 -9.62 -5.43
N TRP A 106 5.87 -10.45 -5.20
CA TRP A 106 5.99 -11.71 -5.93
C TRP A 106 4.84 -12.67 -5.65
N ARG A 107 4.28 -12.61 -4.46
CA ARG A 107 3.23 -13.53 -4.00
C ARG A 107 1.88 -12.86 -3.85
N LEU A 108 1.90 -11.59 -3.47
CA LEU A 108 0.72 -10.80 -3.16
C LEU A 108 0.72 -9.48 -3.93
N PRO A 109 0.61 -9.52 -5.26
CA PRO A 109 0.45 -8.28 -6.00
C PRO A 109 -0.86 -7.60 -5.61
N PRO A 110 -0.97 -6.26 -5.78
CA PRO A 110 -2.20 -5.54 -5.40
C PRO A 110 -3.48 -6.15 -5.95
N SER A 111 -3.48 -6.62 -7.20
CA SER A 111 -4.67 -7.26 -7.80
C SER A 111 -5.15 -8.45 -7.00
N ARG A 112 -4.22 -9.26 -6.47
CA ARG A 112 -4.59 -10.40 -5.64
C ARG A 112 -5.15 -9.97 -4.29
N ILE A 113 -4.55 -8.93 -3.70
CA ILE A 113 -5.04 -8.38 -2.43
C ILE A 113 -6.46 -7.82 -2.63
N ILE A 114 -6.68 -7.09 -3.72
CA ILE A 114 -7.98 -6.53 -4.05
C ILE A 114 -9.04 -7.62 -4.18
N ASP A 115 -8.68 -8.77 -4.76
CA ASP A 115 -9.60 -9.91 -4.85
C ASP A 115 -10.02 -10.44 -3.48
N MET A 116 -9.24 -10.18 -2.44
CA MET A 116 -9.57 -10.60 -1.07
C MET A 116 -10.43 -9.59 -0.32
N TYR A 117 -10.74 -8.45 -0.94
CA TYR A 117 -11.48 -7.37 -0.29
C TYR A 117 -12.78 -7.88 0.34
N HIS A 118 -13.50 -8.72 -0.36
CA HIS A 118 -14.68 -9.39 0.18
C HIS A 118 -14.30 -10.82 0.56
N PRO A 119 -14.55 -11.26 1.79
CA PRO A 119 -15.11 -10.49 2.92
C PRO A 119 -14.05 -9.88 3.86
N LEU A 120 -12.76 -9.96 3.54
CA LEU A 120 -11.70 -9.64 4.49
C LEU A 120 -11.67 -8.16 4.95
N HIS A 121 -12.23 -7.24 4.16
CA HIS A 121 -12.24 -5.82 4.56
C HIS A 121 -13.10 -5.56 5.81
N GLU A 122 -14.02 -6.47 6.12
CA GLU A 122 -14.88 -6.36 7.30
C GLU A 122 -14.27 -7.04 8.53
N ALA A 123 -13.19 -7.79 8.34
CA ALA A 123 -12.53 -8.50 9.43
C ALA A 123 -11.42 -7.65 10.04
N ASP A 124 -10.94 -8.09 11.20
CA ASP A 124 -9.75 -7.51 11.80
C ASP A 124 -8.57 -7.68 10.84
N ILE A 125 -7.68 -6.68 10.80
CA ILE A 125 -6.54 -6.69 9.87
C ILE A 125 -5.63 -7.90 10.10
N GLN A 126 -5.55 -8.42 11.31
CA GLN A 126 -4.78 -9.62 11.59
C GLN A 126 -5.29 -10.81 10.78
N LYS A 127 -6.58 -10.86 10.47
CA LYS A 127 -7.15 -11.91 9.65
C LYS A 127 -6.56 -11.90 8.24
N PHE A 128 -6.33 -10.72 7.67
CA PHE A 128 -5.64 -10.61 6.39
C PHE A 128 -4.25 -11.23 6.48
N VAL A 129 -3.50 -10.88 7.52
CA VAL A 129 -2.14 -11.42 7.71
C VAL A 129 -2.17 -12.95 7.80
N ASP A 130 -3.12 -13.49 8.55
CA ASP A 130 -3.25 -14.95 8.73
C ASP A 130 -3.55 -15.64 7.41
N VAL A 131 -4.44 -15.07 6.58
CA VAL A 131 -4.78 -15.64 5.28
C VAL A 131 -3.63 -15.50 4.29
N ALA A 132 -2.90 -14.38 4.33
CA ALA A 132 -1.80 -14.10 3.42
C ALA A 132 -0.57 -14.95 3.68
N ASN A 133 -0.37 -15.38 4.91
CA ASN A 133 0.72 -16.30 5.26
C ASN A 133 0.32 -17.78 5.01
#